data_dcacabb3b88d358a2bf5af73943e9ebf
#
_entry.id   dcacabb3b88d358a2bf5af73943e9ebf
#
_cell.length_a   1.000
_cell.length_b   1.000
_cell.length_c   1.000
_cell.angle_alpha   90.00
_cell.angle_beta   90.00
_cell.angle_gamma   90.00
#
_symmetry.space_group_name_H-M   'P 1'
#
loop_
_entity.id
_entity.type
_entity.pdbx_description
1 polymer ?
#
loop_
_entity_poly.entity_id
_entity_poly.type
_entity_poly.pdbx_seq_one_letter_code
_entity_poly.pdbx_strand_id
1 'polypeptide(L)'
;MERIPILRMGEYLLVTIQVEMHDQLALTLQDDLSERINATSARGVLIDISALEMVDSFIGRMIANISAMSRIMDAETVLVGMQPAVAITLVELGLDLPGVNTALDVERGMKLLAKRVKLR
;
A
#
# COMPACT_ATOMS: atom_id res chain seq x y z
N MET A 1 11.76 16.44 9.55
CA MET A 1 10.43 16.18 8.97
C MET A 1 10.20 14.68 8.90
N GLU A 2 9.08 14.23 9.44
CA GLU A 2 8.75 12.81 9.44
C GLU A 2 8.32 12.35 8.05
N ARG A 3 8.87 11.22 7.60
CA ARG A 3 8.52 10.60 6.31
C ARG A 3 8.51 9.10 6.45
N ILE A 4 7.65 8.47 5.67
CA ILE A 4 7.61 7.01 5.58
C ILE A 4 8.64 6.58 4.55
N PRO A 5 9.58 5.68 4.89
CA PRO A 5 10.58 5.20 3.93
C PRO A 5 9.92 4.40 2.81
N ILE A 6 10.43 4.60 1.60
CA ILE A 6 10.02 3.84 0.43
C ILE A 6 11.25 3.10 -0.08
N LEU A 7 11.19 1.78 -0.07
CA LEU A 7 12.29 0.93 -0.50
C LEU A 7 12.02 0.37 -1.88
N ARG A 8 13.06 0.30 -2.70
CA ARG A 8 12.95 -0.32 -4.00
C ARG A 8 13.30 -1.80 -3.89
N MET A 9 12.42 -2.65 -4.42
CA MET A 9 12.59 -4.10 -4.45
C MET A 9 12.36 -4.58 -5.88
N GLY A 10 13.45 -4.55 -6.69
CA GLY A 10 13.37 -4.87 -8.10
C GLY A 10 12.50 -3.86 -8.84
N GLU A 11 11.42 -4.32 -9.47
CA GLU A 11 10.48 -3.48 -10.20
C GLU A 11 9.37 -2.94 -9.32
N TYR A 12 9.43 -3.20 -8.01
CA TYR A 12 8.38 -2.84 -7.06
C TYR A 12 8.91 -1.90 -5.99
N LEU A 13 8.00 -1.19 -5.35
CA LEU A 13 8.31 -0.35 -4.18
C LEU A 13 7.65 -0.95 -2.95
N LEU A 14 8.34 -0.86 -1.82
CA LEU A 14 7.83 -1.33 -0.54
C LEU A 14 7.69 -0.15 0.40
N VAL A 15 6.50 -0.01 0.98
CA VAL A 15 6.18 0.97 2.01
C VAL A 15 5.80 0.20 3.27
N THR A 16 6.48 0.47 4.39
CA THR A 16 6.15 -0.15 5.67
C THR A 16 5.58 0.91 6.60
N ILE A 17 4.35 0.72 7.04
CA ILE A 17 3.68 1.65 7.94
C ILE A 17 3.85 1.15 9.36
N GLN A 18 4.69 1.85 10.14
CA GLN A 18 5.04 1.47 11.51
C GLN A 18 4.76 2.58 12.51
N VAL A 19 4.29 3.73 12.04
CA VAL A 19 4.02 4.88 12.89
C VAL A 19 2.56 5.29 12.77
N GLU A 20 2.08 6.04 13.76
CA GLU A 20 0.74 6.60 13.70
C GLU A 20 0.65 7.58 12.53
N MET A 21 -0.36 7.38 11.68
CA MET A 21 -0.56 8.21 10.50
C MET A 21 -1.48 9.38 10.83
N HIS A 22 -1.16 10.53 10.25
CA HIS A 22 -1.99 11.73 10.31
C HIS A 22 -2.00 12.37 8.92
N ASP A 23 -2.86 13.38 8.73
CA ASP A 23 -3.10 13.97 7.42
C ASP A 23 -1.83 14.39 6.69
N GLN A 24 -0.94 15.12 7.37
CA GLN A 24 0.28 15.62 6.73
C GLN A 24 1.22 14.48 6.33
N LEU A 25 1.38 13.48 7.19
CA LEU A 25 2.23 12.35 6.88
C LEU A 25 1.66 11.52 5.73
N ALA A 26 0.34 11.35 5.68
CA ALA A 26 -0.32 10.65 4.60
C ALA A 26 -0.15 11.37 3.25
N LEU A 27 -0.29 12.70 3.25
CA LEU A 27 -0.06 13.50 2.04
C LEU A 27 1.39 13.42 1.59
N THR A 28 2.33 13.50 2.53
CA THR A 28 3.76 13.38 2.23
C THR A 28 4.09 12.02 1.63
N LEU A 29 3.53 10.95 2.19
CA LEU A 29 3.72 9.61 1.66
C LEU A 29 3.17 9.50 0.23
N GLN A 30 1.99 10.02 -0.01
CA GLN A 30 1.36 10.00 -1.33
C GLN A 30 2.23 10.73 -2.35
N ASP A 31 2.74 11.91 -2.01
CA ASP A 31 3.61 12.69 -2.88
C ASP A 31 4.93 11.96 -3.14
N ASP A 32 5.57 11.46 -2.08
CA ASP A 32 6.84 10.75 -2.20
C ASP A 32 6.68 9.49 -3.07
N LEU A 33 5.58 8.77 -2.88
CA LEU A 33 5.32 7.55 -3.62
C LEU A 33 5.08 7.83 -5.10
N SER A 34 4.31 8.87 -5.42
CA SER A 34 4.06 9.25 -6.82
C SER A 34 5.36 9.63 -7.52
N GLU A 35 6.23 10.37 -6.85
CA GLU A 35 7.53 10.75 -7.40
C GLU A 35 8.42 9.52 -7.64
N ARG A 36 8.42 8.56 -6.69
CA ARG A 36 9.21 7.35 -6.83
C ARG A 36 8.68 6.45 -7.94
N ILE A 37 7.37 6.31 -8.07
CA ILE A 37 6.78 5.55 -9.18
C ILE A 37 7.20 6.16 -10.50
N ASN A 38 7.11 7.49 -10.62
CA ASN A 38 7.50 8.19 -11.83
C ASN A 38 8.99 8.02 -12.14
N ALA A 39 9.84 8.17 -11.14
CA ALA A 39 11.29 8.11 -11.33
C ALA A 39 11.80 6.71 -11.65
N THR A 40 11.16 5.67 -11.11
CA THR A 40 11.63 4.28 -11.25
C THR A 40 10.82 3.48 -12.25
N SER A 41 9.70 4.01 -12.73
CA SER A 41 8.72 3.27 -13.55
C SER A 41 8.28 1.97 -12.87
N ALA A 42 8.15 2.02 -11.54
CA ALA A 42 7.75 0.85 -10.75
C ALA A 42 6.38 0.34 -11.20
N ARG A 43 6.26 -0.98 -11.30
CA ARG A 43 5.05 -1.65 -11.76
C ARG A 43 4.15 -2.09 -10.62
N GLY A 44 4.62 -2.00 -9.39
CA GLY A 44 3.83 -2.38 -8.24
C GLY A 44 4.30 -1.74 -6.95
N VAL A 45 3.37 -1.63 -6.00
CA VAL A 45 3.60 -1.09 -4.67
C VAL A 45 3.11 -2.10 -3.65
N LEU A 46 4.00 -2.46 -2.73
CA LEU A 46 3.67 -3.29 -1.58
C LEU A 46 3.52 -2.38 -0.38
N ILE A 47 2.38 -2.46 0.30
CA ILE A 47 2.14 -1.71 1.53
C ILE A 47 2.09 -2.72 2.68
N ASP A 48 3.11 -2.70 3.52
CA ASP A 48 3.23 -3.62 4.66
C ASP A 48 2.60 -2.96 5.89
N ILE A 49 1.52 -3.55 6.38
CA ILE A 49 0.81 -3.08 7.57
C ILE A 49 0.87 -4.08 8.71
N SER A 50 1.87 -4.96 8.71
CA SER A 50 2.00 -5.98 9.74
C SER A 50 2.18 -5.40 11.15
N ALA A 51 2.68 -4.17 11.25
CA ALA A 51 2.85 -3.48 12.53
C ALA A 51 1.57 -2.82 13.04
N LEU A 52 0.52 -2.73 12.22
CA LEU A 52 -0.74 -2.10 12.63
C LEU A 52 -1.62 -3.10 13.36
N GLU A 53 -1.98 -2.76 14.59
CA GLU A 53 -2.90 -3.55 15.42
C GLU A 53 -4.32 -3.00 15.33
N MET A 54 -4.45 -1.72 14.97
CA MET A 54 -5.73 -1.02 14.86
C MET A 54 -5.74 -0.17 13.61
N VAL A 55 -6.90 -0.05 13.00
CA VAL A 55 -7.12 0.85 11.86
C VAL A 55 -8.42 1.60 12.06
N ASP A 56 -8.50 2.77 11.43
CA ASP A 56 -9.73 3.55 11.39
C ASP A 56 -10.08 3.86 9.94
N SER A 57 -11.15 4.61 9.75
CA SER A 57 -11.58 4.97 8.40
C SER A 57 -10.55 5.83 7.66
N PHE A 58 -9.75 6.62 8.42
CA PHE A 58 -8.69 7.42 7.82
C PHE A 58 -7.65 6.54 7.13
N ILE A 59 -7.16 5.51 7.83
CA ILE A 59 -6.17 4.57 7.27
C ILE A 59 -6.74 3.86 6.05
N GLY A 60 -7.98 3.41 6.13
CA GLY A 60 -8.63 2.74 4.99
C GLY A 60 -8.72 3.64 3.77
N ARG A 61 -9.13 4.89 3.97
CA ARG A 61 -9.20 5.86 2.86
C ARG A 61 -7.83 6.19 2.30
N MET A 62 -6.80 6.30 3.16
CA MET A 62 -5.43 6.54 2.73
C MET A 62 -4.94 5.42 1.81
N ILE A 63 -5.16 4.17 2.21
CA ILE A 63 -4.76 3.01 1.40
C ILE A 63 -5.51 3.01 0.06
N ALA A 64 -6.81 3.28 0.09
CA ALA A 64 -7.62 3.35 -1.13
C ALA A 64 -7.13 4.45 -2.08
N ASN A 65 -6.76 5.61 -1.53
CA ASN A 65 -6.24 6.73 -2.33
C ASN A 65 -4.89 6.40 -2.95
N ILE A 66 -4.00 5.77 -2.19
CA ILE A 66 -2.69 5.34 -2.71
C ILE A 66 -2.89 4.32 -3.84
N SER A 67 -3.81 3.38 -3.67
CA SER A 67 -4.10 2.38 -4.70
C SER A 67 -4.64 3.02 -5.97
N ALA A 68 -5.58 3.96 -5.84
CA ALA A 68 -6.15 4.66 -6.99
C ALA A 68 -5.09 5.46 -7.73
N MET A 69 -4.27 6.22 -7.01
CA MET A 69 -3.18 6.99 -7.59
C MET A 69 -2.19 6.09 -8.32
N SER A 70 -1.78 5.00 -7.67
CA SER A 70 -0.81 4.06 -8.23
C SER A 70 -1.33 3.44 -9.53
N ARG A 71 -2.61 3.08 -9.55
CA ARG A 71 -3.24 2.50 -10.74
C ARG A 71 -3.24 3.48 -11.92
N ILE A 72 -3.52 4.75 -11.65
CA ILE A 72 -3.46 5.78 -12.69
C ILE A 72 -2.05 5.89 -13.26
N MET A 73 -1.04 5.62 -12.44
CA MET A 73 0.36 5.62 -12.86
C MET A 73 0.87 4.24 -13.34
N ASP A 74 -0.06 3.35 -13.63
CA ASP A 74 0.24 2.00 -14.16
C ASP A 74 0.99 1.10 -13.17
N ALA A 75 0.69 1.23 -11.87
CA ALA A 75 1.27 0.39 -10.82
C ALA A 75 0.15 -0.28 -10.02
N GLU A 76 0.31 -1.58 -9.77
CA GLU A 76 -0.63 -2.34 -8.95
C GLU A 76 -0.27 -2.21 -7.47
N THR A 77 -1.27 -2.29 -6.59
CA THR A 77 -1.06 -2.22 -5.15
C THR A 77 -1.40 -3.55 -4.49
N VAL A 78 -0.51 -4.02 -3.62
CA VAL A 78 -0.76 -5.20 -2.78
C VAL A 78 -0.53 -4.81 -1.33
N LEU A 79 -1.53 -5.08 -0.50
CA LEU A 79 -1.47 -4.86 0.94
C LEU A 79 -1.02 -6.15 1.60
N VAL A 80 0.04 -6.11 2.39
CA VAL A 80 0.62 -7.32 2.97
C VAL A 80 0.66 -7.26 4.51
N GLY A 81 0.60 -8.42 5.13
CA GLY A 81 0.78 -8.55 6.56
C GLY A 81 -0.40 -8.11 7.42
N MET A 82 -1.59 -8.02 6.85
CA MET A 82 -2.77 -7.57 7.61
C MET A 82 -3.08 -8.53 8.76
N GLN A 83 -3.13 -7.99 9.98
CA GLN A 83 -3.55 -8.76 11.14
C GLN A 83 -5.06 -9.02 11.10
N PRO A 84 -5.53 -10.16 11.62
CA PRO A 84 -6.97 -10.49 11.58
C PRO A 84 -7.88 -9.41 12.18
N ALA A 85 -7.48 -8.81 13.30
CA ALA A 85 -8.27 -7.74 13.93
C ALA A 85 -8.43 -6.53 13.00
N VAL A 86 -7.40 -6.23 12.21
CA VAL A 86 -7.44 -5.13 11.24
C VAL A 86 -8.42 -5.46 10.12
N ALA A 87 -8.37 -6.69 9.61
CA ALA A 87 -9.27 -7.13 8.54
C ALA A 87 -10.74 -7.04 9.00
N ILE A 88 -11.03 -7.50 10.21
CA ILE A 88 -12.38 -7.45 10.79
C ILE A 88 -12.86 -6.00 10.89
N THR A 89 -11.99 -5.11 11.39
CA THR A 89 -12.35 -3.70 11.54
C THR A 89 -12.66 -3.05 10.19
N LEU A 90 -11.88 -3.35 9.15
CA LEU A 90 -12.13 -2.80 7.81
C LEU A 90 -13.50 -3.24 7.30
N VAL A 91 -13.88 -4.49 7.51
CA VAL A 91 -15.20 -5.01 7.12
C VAL A 91 -16.30 -4.29 7.90
N GLU A 92 -16.13 -4.13 9.21
CA GLU A 92 -17.10 -3.46 10.07
C GLU A 92 -17.30 -1.99 9.70
N LEU A 93 -16.24 -1.33 9.25
CA LEU A 93 -16.30 0.06 8.80
C LEU A 93 -16.92 0.20 7.40
N GLY A 94 -17.24 -0.91 6.75
CA GLY A 94 -17.77 -0.90 5.39
C GLY A 94 -16.75 -0.43 4.37
N LEU A 95 -15.48 -0.54 4.66
CA LEU A 95 -14.41 -0.11 3.76
C LEU A 95 -14.10 -1.23 2.78
N ASP A 96 -14.65 -1.08 1.60
CA ASP A 96 -14.27 -1.88 0.46
C ASP A 96 -13.05 -1.21 -0.18
N LEU A 97 -11.98 -1.97 -0.37
CA LEU A 97 -10.74 -1.45 -0.96
C LEU A 97 -10.64 -1.90 -2.42
N PRO A 98 -11.41 -1.26 -3.32
CA PRO A 98 -11.46 -1.71 -4.72
C PRO A 98 -10.09 -1.56 -5.39
N GLY A 99 -9.68 -2.61 -6.07
CA GLY A 99 -8.40 -2.63 -6.76
C GLY A 99 -7.19 -2.90 -5.86
N VAL A 100 -7.41 -3.07 -4.55
CA VAL A 100 -6.33 -3.45 -3.64
C VAL A 100 -6.34 -4.96 -3.50
N ASN A 101 -5.20 -5.57 -3.81
CA ASN A 101 -4.99 -6.99 -3.59
C ASN A 101 -4.31 -7.18 -2.25
N THR A 102 -4.45 -8.36 -1.65
CA THR A 102 -3.86 -8.67 -0.37
C THR A 102 -3.01 -9.93 -0.44
N ALA A 103 -1.98 -10.00 0.39
CA ALA A 103 -1.15 -11.19 0.54
C ALA A 103 -0.69 -11.28 1.99
N LEU A 104 -0.29 -12.47 2.41
CA LEU A 104 0.08 -12.70 3.82
C LEU A 104 1.39 -12.00 4.20
N ASP A 105 2.32 -11.89 3.27
CA ASP A 105 3.62 -11.29 3.53
C ASP A 105 4.21 -10.68 2.25
N VAL A 106 5.38 -10.05 2.39
CA VAL A 106 6.06 -9.38 1.28
C VAL A 106 6.41 -10.37 0.18
N GLU A 107 6.91 -11.55 0.53
CA GLU A 107 7.29 -12.54 -0.48
C GLU A 107 6.10 -12.96 -1.35
N ARG A 108 4.96 -13.28 -0.71
CA ARG A 108 3.74 -13.64 -1.44
C ARG A 108 3.18 -12.45 -2.20
N GLY A 109 3.31 -11.26 -1.64
CA GLY A 109 2.91 -10.02 -2.33
C GLY A 109 3.70 -9.79 -3.61
N MET A 110 5.01 -10.03 -3.57
CA MET A 110 5.85 -9.91 -4.76
C MET A 110 5.48 -10.94 -5.84
N LYS A 111 5.18 -12.16 -5.43
CA LYS A 111 4.72 -13.19 -6.36
C LYS A 111 3.40 -12.81 -7.01
N LEU A 112 2.48 -12.27 -6.22
CA LEU A 112 1.19 -11.81 -6.72
C LEU A 112 1.37 -10.66 -7.72
N LEU A 113 2.23 -9.69 -7.42
CA LEU A 113 2.53 -8.58 -8.32
C LEU A 113 3.12 -9.07 -9.65
N ALA A 114 4.07 -9.98 -9.58
CA ALA A 114 4.70 -10.53 -10.78
C ALA A 114 3.66 -11.17 -11.69
N LYS A 115 2.70 -11.90 -11.11
CA LYS A 115 1.63 -12.55 -11.84
C LYS A 115 0.67 -11.53 -12.47
N ARG A 116 0.28 -10.50 -11.73
CA ARG A 116 -0.65 -9.49 -12.22
C ARG A 116 -0.03 -8.59 -13.28
N VAL A 117 1.23 -8.23 -13.10
CA VAL A 117 1.95 -7.42 -14.08
C VAL A 117 2.08 -8.15 -15.42
N LYS A 118 2.29 -9.47 -15.39
CA LYS A 118 2.37 -10.28 -16.60
C LYS A 118 1.08 -10.31 -17.41
N LEU A 119 -0.07 -10.14 -16.74
CA LEU A 119 -1.39 -10.19 -17.39
C LEU A 119 -1.80 -8.88 -18.04
N ARG A 120 -0.99 -7.85 -17.93
CA ARG A 120 -1.32 -6.50 -18.42
C ARG A 120 -0.90 -6.28 -19.86
#